data_abf8b3919dc8aecec34a373d9b766fc4
#
_entry.id   abf8b3919dc8aecec34a373d9b766fc4
#
_cell.length_a   1.000
_cell.length_b   1.000
_cell.length_c   1.000
_cell.angle_alpha   90.00
_cell.angle_beta   90.00
_cell.angle_gamma   90.00
#
_symmetry.space_group_name_H-M   'P 1'
#
loop_
_entity.id
_entity.type
_entity.pdbx_description
1 polymer ?
#
loop_
_entity_poly.entity_id
_entity_poly.type
_entity_poly.pdbx_seq_one_letter_code
_entity_poly.pdbx_strand_id
1 'polypeptide(L)'
;APGGKTAHSLELADVDMTALEIDPKRASRITENLDRLGLKAKVTVADAGDPKKWWDGRPFERILLDAPCTASGIVRRHPDIPWSRKPEDIAKLARTQGKLLETMWPLLANNGRILYAVCSVFPEEGPRGIEAFCARHPDAKLIPIGPEGENLLSLSPAEGPETPGSVWPATHDGFFYALLEKI
;
A
#
# COMPACT_ATOMS: atom_id res chain seq x y z
N ALA A 1 -6.47 3.81 -7.51
CA ALA A 1 -7.72 3.59 -8.22
C ALA A 1 -7.78 2.19 -8.82
N PRO A 2 -8.93 1.60 -8.97
CA PRO A 2 -10.28 2.21 -8.98
C PRO A 2 -10.96 2.36 -7.60
N GLY A 3 -10.26 2.26 -6.49
CA GLY A 3 -10.82 2.46 -5.15
C GLY A 3 -11.19 1.16 -4.41
N GLY A 4 -10.74 -0.01 -4.88
CA GLY A 4 -11.06 -1.29 -4.23
C GLY A 4 -10.60 -1.35 -2.78
N LYS A 5 -9.36 -0.92 -2.48
CA LYS A 5 -8.85 -0.86 -1.10
C LYS A 5 -9.63 0.14 -0.24
N THR A 6 -10.02 1.30 -0.81
CA THR A 6 -10.84 2.32 -0.15
C THR A 6 -12.22 1.77 0.21
N ALA A 7 -12.91 1.17 -0.76
CA ALA A 7 -14.24 0.58 -0.55
C ALA A 7 -14.18 -0.55 0.49
N HIS A 8 -13.22 -1.47 0.36
CA HIS A 8 -13.04 -2.58 1.31
C HIS A 8 -12.80 -2.09 2.74
N SER A 9 -11.99 -1.06 2.94
CA SER A 9 -11.77 -0.49 4.27
C SER A 9 -13.04 0.11 4.88
N LEU A 10 -13.88 0.77 4.05
CA LEU A 10 -15.15 1.36 4.47
C LEU A 10 -16.25 0.32 4.74
N GLU A 11 -16.18 -0.84 4.09
CA GLU A 11 -17.09 -1.97 4.38
C GLU A 11 -16.72 -2.67 5.70
N LEU A 12 -15.45 -2.63 6.09
CA LEU A 12 -14.97 -3.28 7.31
C LEU A 12 -15.08 -2.39 8.56
N ALA A 13 -15.08 -1.07 8.40
CA ALA A 13 -15.07 -0.15 9.54
C ALA A 13 -15.75 1.19 9.21
N ASP A 14 -16.41 1.75 10.20
CA ASP A 14 -16.94 3.12 10.14
C ASP A 14 -15.79 4.10 10.45
N VAL A 15 -15.25 4.73 9.41
CA VAL A 15 -14.08 5.61 9.49
C VAL A 15 -14.26 6.86 8.64
N ASP A 16 -13.72 7.99 9.12
CA ASP A 16 -13.58 9.22 8.31
C ASP A 16 -12.37 9.04 7.38
N MET A 17 -12.61 8.77 6.10
CA MET A 17 -11.58 8.39 5.14
C MET A 17 -11.29 9.48 4.13
N THR A 18 -10.01 9.80 3.97
CA THR A 18 -9.48 10.57 2.84
C THR A 18 -8.73 9.65 1.88
N ALA A 19 -9.18 9.58 0.64
CA ALA A 19 -8.52 8.85 -0.44
C ALA A 19 -7.79 9.82 -1.37
N LEU A 20 -6.50 9.60 -1.59
CA LEU A 20 -5.67 10.41 -2.50
C LEU A 20 -5.41 9.65 -3.80
N GLU A 21 -5.57 10.34 -4.91
CA GLU A 21 -5.17 9.86 -6.23
C GLU A 21 -4.62 11.05 -7.03
N ILE A 22 -3.46 10.87 -7.64
CA ILE A 22 -2.79 11.95 -8.39
C ILE A 22 -3.44 12.22 -9.76
N ASP A 23 -4.02 11.19 -10.37
CA ASP A 23 -4.68 11.27 -11.68
C ASP A 23 -6.18 11.58 -11.53
N PRO A 24 -6.66 12.72 -12.07
CA PRO A 24 -8.07 13.09 -11.95
C PRO A 24 -9.04 12.07 -12.56
N LYS A 25 -8.66 11.44 -13.70
CA LYS A 25 -9.49 10.41 -14.35
C LYS A 25 -9.59 9.13 -13.54
N ARG A 26 -8.52 8.81 -12.81
CA ARG A 26 -8.53 7.68 -11.89
C ARG A 26 -9.29 8.00 -10.61
N ALA A 27 -9.22 9.25 -10.13
CA ALA A 27 -9.97 9.71 -8.96
C ALA A 27 -11.49 9.64 -9.21
N SER A 28 -11.99 10.00 -10.41
CA SER A 28 -13.42 9.89 -10.73
C SER A 28 -13.93 8.45 -10.62
N ARG A 29 -13.11 7.46 -11.01
CA ARG A 29 -13.46 6.03 -10.86
C ARG A 29 -13.59 5.59 -9.40
N ILE A 30 -12.82 6.22 -8.49
CA ILE A 30 -12.98 5.96 -7.04
C ILE A 30 -14.36 6.44 -6.60
N THR A 31 -14.72 7.68 -6.94
CA THR A 31 -16.02 8.27 -6.61
C THR A 31 -17.17 7.44 -7.18
N GLU A 32 -17.14 7.09 -8.48
CA GLU A 32 -18.15 6.26 -9.14
C GLU A 32 -18.35 4.91 -8.43
N ASN A 33 -17.26 4.25 -8.01
CA ASN A 33 -17.35 2.99 -7.28
C ASN A 33 -17.91 3.16 -5.87
N LEU A 34 -17.52 4.20 -5.16
CA LEU A 34 -18.06 4.51 -3.83
C LEU A 34 -19.56 4.81 -3.90
N ASP A 35 -20.00 5.63 -4.87
CA ASP A 35 -21.41 5.96 -5.09
C ASP A 35 -22.23 4.70 -5.38
N ARG A 36 -21.74 3.82 -6.27
CA ARG A 36 -22.38 2.54 -6.60
C ARG A 36 -22.53 1.63 -5.39
N LEU A 37 -21.59 1.67 -4.43
CA LEU A 37 -21.62 0.85 -3.22
C LEU A 37 -22.32 1.53 -2.04
N GLY A 38 -22.76 2.79 -2.20
CA GLY A 38 -23.37 3.57 -1.11
C GLY A 38 -22.37 3.97 -0.02
N LEU A 39 -21.07 3.97 -0.33
CA LEU A 39 -19.98 4.30 0.58
C LEU A 39 -19.55 5.76 0.41
N LYS A 40 -18.97 6.36 1.47
CA LYS A 40 -18.54 7.75 1.45
C LYS A 40 -17.08 7.88 1.89
N ALA A 41 -16.29 8.62 1.11
CA ALA A 41 -14.96 9.08 1.48
C ALA A 41 -14.69 10.46 0.88
N LYS A 42 -13.75 11.20 1.45
CA LYS A 42 -13.20 12.41 0.84
C LYS A 42 -12.18 12.00 -0.22
N VAL A 43 -12.58 12.00 -1.49
CA VAL A 43 -11.65 11.74 -2.61
C VAL A 43 -10.97 13.05 -3.00
N THR A 44 -9.65 13.09 -2.98
CA THR A 44 -8.86 14.29 -3.28
C THR A 44 -7.85 14.00 -4.38
N VAL A 45 -7.87 14.81 -5.44
CA VAL A 45 -6.87 14.76 -6.51
C VAL A 45 -5.63 15.51 -6.04
N ALA A 46 -4.61 14.77 -5.61
CA ALA A 46 -3.37 15.36 -5.10
C ALA A 46 -2.22 14.36 -5.16
N ASP A 47 -0.99 14.90 -5.19
CA ASP A 47 0.22 14.12 -4.96
C ASP A 47 0.38 13.88 -3.45
N ALA A 48 0.37 12.62 -3.04
CA ALA A 48 0.60 12.23 -1.66
C ALA A 48 1.95 12.73 -1.12
N GLY A 49 2.94 12.90 -2.00
CA GLY A 49 4.26 13.44 -1.67
C GLY A 49 4.29 14.94 -1.34
N ASP A 50 3.17 15.67 -1.52
CA ASP A 50 3.06 17.10 -1.19
C ASP A 50 1.89 17.37 -0.22
N PRO A 51 2.05 17.05 1.09
CA PRO A 51 0.99 17.21 2.08
C PRO A 51 0.45 18.62 2.22
N LYS A 52 1.26 19.64 1.92
CA LYS A 52 0.85 21.04 2.02
C LYS A 52 -0.36 21.39 1.15
N LYS A 53 -0.63 20.58 0.12
CA LYS A 53 -1.74 20.80 -0.82
C LYS A 53 -3.05 20.14 -0.43
N TRP A 54 -3.04 19.19 0.51
CA TRP A 54 -4.23 18.38 0.77
C TRP A 54 -4.48 18.08 2.26
N TRP A 55 -3.44 18.12 3.10
CA TRP A 55 -3.54 17.81 4.52
C TRP A 55 -4.01 19.04 5.31
N ASP A 56 -4.96 18.84 6.20
CA ASP A 56 -5.54 19.91 7.04
C ASP A 56 -4.85 20.10 8.39
N GLY A 57 -3.77 19.36 8.64
CA GLY A 57 -2.99 19.43 9.89
C GLY A 57 -3.45 18.44 10.97
N ARG A 58 -4.56 17.73 10.80
CA ARG A 58 -5.00 16.69 11.75
C ARG A 58 -4.25 15.39 11.50
N PRO A 59 -3.57 14.83 12.52
CA PRO A 59 -2.86 13.55 12.37
C PRO A 59 -3.84 12.42 12.03
N PHE A 60 -3.37 11.48 11.21
CA PHE A 60 -4.12 10.26 10.88
C PHE A 60 -3.83 9.16 11.90
N GLU A 61 -4.85 8.46 12.34
CA GLU A 61 -4.69 7.26 13.18
C GLU A 61 -4.26 6.05 12.37
N ARG A 62 -4.67 6.00 11.09
CA ARG A 62 -4.41 4.90 10.16
C ARG A 62 -4.07 5.46 8.78
N ILE A 63 -3.01 4.93 8.18
CA ILE A 63 -2.64 5.24 6.81
C ILE A 63 -2.47 3.91 6.06
N LEU A 64 -3.09 3.80 4.88
CA LEU A 64 -2.78 2.75 3.90
C LEU A 64 -1.97 3.38 2.77
N LEU A 65 -0.71 3.03 2.69
CA LEU A 65 0.19 3.44 1.62
C LEU A 65 0.30 2.34 0.56
N ASP A 66 -0.58 2.40 -0.44
CA ASP A 66 -0.53 1.59 -1.65
C ASP A 66 0.46 2.24 -2.62
N ALA A 67 1.75 1.94 -2.44
CA ALA A 67 2.82 2.67 -3.06
C ALA A 67 3.01 2.29 -4.55
N PRO A 68 3.39 3.26 -5.41
CA PRO A 68 3.73 2.94 -6.80
C PRO A 68 4.91 1.98 -6.83
N CYS A 69 4.81 0.91 -7.62
CA CYS A 69 5.83 -0.14 -7.72
C CYS A 69 5.96 -0.67 -9.14
N THR A 70 6.90 -1.59 -9.36
CA THR A 70 7.10 -2.25 -10.66
C THR A 70 5.91 -3.10 -11.06
N ALA A 71 5.05 -3.47 -10.12
CA ALA A 71 3.92 -4.40 -10.29
C ALA A 71 4.36 -5.82 -10.73
N SER A 72 5.60 -6.20 -10.42
CA SER A 72 6.17 -7.51 -10.79
C SER A 72 5.42 -8.71 -10.19
N GLY A 73 4.66 -8.51 -9.11
CA GLY A 73 3.87 -9.56 -8.48
C GLY A 73 2.57 -9.91 -9.20
N ILE A 74 2.07 -9.05 -10.11
CA ILE A 74 0.79 -9.22 -10.80
C ILE A 74 0.94 -9.52 -12.31
N VAL A 75 2.11 -9.98 -12.74
CA VAL A 75 2.44 -10.28 -14.14
C VAL A 75 1.46 -11.27 -14.75
N ARG A 76 0.94 -12.21 -13.97
CA ARG A 76 -0.06 -13.17 -14.44
C ARG A 76 -1.32 -12.49 -15.01
N ARG A 77 -1.76 -11.38 -14.41
CA ARG A 77 -2.90 -10.58 -14.88
C ARG A 77 -2.50 -9.54 -15.92
N HIS A 78 -1.25 -9.12 -15.90
CA HIS A 78 -0.69 -8.06 -16.74
C HIS A 78 0.60 -8.52 -17.39
N PRO A 79 0.51 -9.41 -18.43
CA PRO A 79 1.69 -10.03 -19.05
C PRO A 79 2.56 -9.04 -19.85
N ASP A 80 2.10 -7.82 -20.04
CA ASP A 80 2.83 -6.72 -20.65
C ASP A 80 3.88 -6.06 -19.72
N ILE A 81 3.76 -6.24 -18.40
CA ILE A 81 4.64 -5.61 -17.39
C ILE A 81 6.13 -5.89 -17.67
N PRO A 82 6.59 -7.14 -17.89
CA PRO A 82 8.02 -7.41 -18.13
C PRO A 82 8.58 -6.66 -19.33
N TRP A 83 7.75 -6.40 -20.34
CA TRP A 83 8.16 -5.69 -21.55
C TRP A 83 8.15 -4.18 -21.41
N SER A 84 7.37 -3.66 -20.47
CA SER A 84 7.23 -2.21 -20.20
C SER A 84 8.17 -1.71 -19.10
N ARG A 85 8.81 -2.59 -18.32
CA ARG A 85 9.71 -2.24 -17.22
C ARG A 85 11.17 -2.39 -17.62
N LYS A 86 12.00 -1.52 -17.03
CA LYS A 86 13.45 -1.57 -17.17
C LYS A 86 14.10 -1.87 -15.81
N PRO A 87 15.30 -2.45 -15.76
CA PRO A 87 15.99 -2.75 -14.49
C PRO A 87 16.13 -1.53 -13.57
N GLU A 88 16.39 -0.35 -14.15
CA GLU A 88 16.53 0.90 -13.40
C GLU A 88 15.24 1.39 -12.74
N ASP A 89 14.07 0.92 -13.19
CA ASP A 89 12.78 1.28 -12.61
C ASP A 89 12.65 0.75 -11.17
N ILE A 90 13.24 -0.39 -10.84
CA ILE A 90 13.25 -0.95 -9.48
C ILE A 90 13.83 0.07 -8.50
N ALA A 91 15.05 0.52 -8.76
CA ALA A 91 15.72 1.47 -7.88
C ALA A 91 15.04 2.85 -7.85
N LYS A 92 14.44 3.28 -8.97
CA LYS A 92 13.69 4.54 -9.06
C LYS A 92 12.42 4.48 -8.22
N LEU A 93 11.65 3.40 -8.34
CA LEU A 93 10.40 3.21 -7.60
C LEU A 93 10.66 2.98 -6.12
N ALA A 94 11.68 2.21 -5.74
CA ALA A 94 12.10 2.04 -4.35
C ALA A 94 12.44 3.38 -3.68
N ARG A 95 13.14 4.29 -4.39
CA ARG A 95 13.38 5.66 -3.89
C ARG A 95 12.10 6.47 -3.74
N THR A 96 11.15 6.33 -4.65
CA THR A 96 9.85 7.01 -4.57
C THR A 96 9.03 6.49 -3.38
N GLN A 97 9.01 5.20 -3.18
CA GLN A 97 8.36 4.54 -2.04
C GLN A 97 8.95 5.01 -0.71
N GLY A 98 10.27 5.04 -0.60
CA GLY A 98 10.95 5.56 0.58
C GLY A 98 10.58 7.03 0.87
N LYS A 99 10.56 7.88 -0.15
CA LYS A 99 10.13 9.29 0.00
C LYS A 99 8.67 9.42 0.45
N LEU A 100 7.77 8.61 -0.09
CA LEU A 100 6.38 8.61 0.32
C LEU A 100 6.23 8.19 1.78
N LEU A 101 6.94 7.15 2.20
CA LEU A 101 6.91 6.69 3.59
C LEU A 101 7.44 7.76 4.55
N GLU A 102 8.59 8.42 4.21
CA GLU A 102 9.12 9.57 4.96
C GLU A 102 8.12 10.74 5.04
N THR A 103 7.39 10.99 3.96
CA THR A 103 6.39 12.06 3.90
C THR A 103 5.15 11.74 4.73
N MET A 104 4.70 10.47 4.74
CA MET A 104 3.51 10.06 5.47
C MET A 104 3.76 9.90 6.98
N TRP A 105 4.97 9.53 7.38
CA TRP A 105 5.29 9.25 8.77
C TRP A 105 5.00 10.40 9.74
N PRO A 106 5.36 11.67 9.45
CA PRO A 106 5.02 12.80 10.31
C PRO A 106 3.51 13.07 10.43
N LEU A 107 2.72 12.64 9.44
CA LEU A 107 1.26 12.85 9.43
C LEU A 107 0.52 11.83 10.31
N LEU A 108 1.22 10.80 10.78
CA LEU A 108 0.67 9.75 11.62
C LEU A 108 0.62 10.22 13.07
N ALA A 109 -0.50 9.97 13.75
CA ALA A 109 -0.64 10.20 15.18
C ALA A 109 0.29 9.28 15.99
N ASN A 110 0.56 9.63 17.25
CA ASN A 110 1.20 8.71 18.19
C ASN A 110 0.29 7.48 18.39
N ASN A 111 0.86 6.29 18.44
CA ASN A 111 0.17 5.00 18.39
C ASN A 111 -0.65 4.78 17.10
N GLY A 112 -0.47 5.65 16.12
CA GLY A 112 -1.05 5.48 14.79
C GLY A 112 -0.30 4.40 14.00
N ARG A 113 -0.95 3.85 12.96
CA ARG A 113 -0.39 2.75 12.15
C ARG A 113 -0.41 3.07 10.67
N ILE A 114 0.67 2.71 10.00
CA ILE A 114 0.75 2.74 8.54
C ILE A 114 0.91 1.32 8.01
N LEU A 115 -0.01 0.92 7.12
CA LEU A 115 0.12 -0.30 6.33
C LEU A 115 0.76 0.07 4.99
N TYR A 116 1.99 -0.36 4.80
CA TYR A 116 2.69 -0.28 3.53
C TYR A 116 2.35 -1.49 2.67
N ALA A 117 1.99 -1.28 1.41
CA ALA A 117 1.63 -2.34 0.47
C ALA A 117 2.21 -2.06 -0.92
N VAL A 118 2.77 -3.08 -1.56
CA VAL A 118 3.17 -3.07 -2.97
C VAL A 118 2.85 -4.41 -3.63
N CYS A 119 2.46 -4.38 -4.91
CA CYS A 119 2.31 -5.58 -5.73
C CYS A 119 3.62 -5.91 -6.47
N SER A 120 4.72 -5.99 -5.72
CA SER A 120 6.06 -6.29 -6.20
C SER A 120 6.65 -7.46 -5.42
N VAL A 121 7.49 -8.25 -6.10
CA VAL A 121 8.28 -9.33 -5.51
C VAL A 121 9.75 -8.94 -5.32
N PHE A 122 10.14 -7.73 -5.72
CA PHE A 122 11.52 -7.27 -5.58
C PHE A 122 11.82 -6.84 -4.15
N PRO A 123 12.90 -7.36 -3.52
CA PRO A 123 13.26 -7.01 -2.16
C PRO A 123 13.52 -5.51 -1.95
N GLU A 124 13.97 -4.79 -2.98
CA GLU A 124 14.23 -3.35 -2.97
C GLU A 124 12.95 -2.55 -2.75
N GLU A 125 11.82 -3.02 -3.28
CA GLU A 125 10.50 -2.40 -3.16
C GLU A 125 9.72 -2.87 -1.93
N GLY A 126 10.25 -3.87 -1.22
CA GLY A 126 9.64 -4.51 -0.06
C GLY A 126 10.56 -4.43 1.17
N PRO A 127 11.05 -5.59 1.65
CA PRO A 127 11.72 -5.70 2.94
C PRO A 127 12.90 -4.75 3.11
N ARG A 128 13.77 -4.59 2.11
CA ARG A 128 14.94 -3.70 2.20
C ARG A 128 14.55 -2.24 2.40
N GLY A 129 13.45 -1.80 1.76
CA GLY A 129 12.93 -0.44 1.93
C GLY A 129 12.44 -0.19 3.35
N ILE A 130 11.68 -1.14 3.91
CA ILE A 130 11.14 -1.07 5.26
C ILE A 130 12.25 -1.16 6.32
N GLU A 131 13.19 -2.08 6.18
CA GLU A 131 14.35 -2.21 7.06
C GLU A 131 15.16 -0.91 7.12
N ALA A 132 15.46 -0.32 5.95
CA ALA A 132 16.17 0.94 5.86
C ALA A 132 15.37 2.11 6.48
N PHE A 133 14.05 2.10 6.38
CA PHE A 133 13.18 3.09 7.03
C PHE A 133 13.24 2.93 8.57
N CYS A 134 13.01 1.73 9.10
CA CYS A 134 13.05 1.46 10.53
C CYS A 134 14.42 1.79 11.16
N ALA A 135 15.51 1.57 10.42
CA ALA A 135 16.86 1.93 10.90
C ALA A 135 17.04 3.45 11.11
N ARG A 136 16.28 4.29 10.39
CA ARG A 136 16.30 5.75 10.52
C ARG A 136 15.25 6.30 11.48
N HIS A 137 14.21 5.51 11.76
CA HIS A 137 13.07 5.90 12.59
C HIS A 137 12.96 4.99 13.83
N PRO A 138 13.65 5.31 14.94
CA PRO A 138 13.58 4.53 16.17
C PRO A 138 12.17 4.48 16.78
N ASP A 139 11.30 5.43 16.40
CA ASP A 139 9.89 5.51 16.75
C ASP A 139 8.98 4.64 15.86
N ALA A 140 9.55 3.92 14.87
CA ALA A 140 8.82 3.00 14.02
C ALA A 140 8.97 1.55 14.53
N LYS A 141 7.87 0.97 15.00
CA LYS A 141 7.80 -0.41 15.44
C LYS A 141 7.06 -1.26 14.42
N LEU A 142 7.68 -2.36 13.97
CA LEU A 142 7.00 -3.36 13.15
C LEU A 142 6.00 -4.15 14.00
N ILE A 143 4.79 -4.32 13.45
CA ILE A 143 3.70 -5.09 14.05
C ILE A 143 3.48 -6.34 13.21
N PRO A 144 3.38 -7.53 13.82
CA PRO A 144 3.09 -8.77 13.10
C PRO A 144 1.77 -8.69 12.33
N ILE A 145 1.77 -9.12 11.07
CA ILE A 145 0.58 -9.13 10.19
C ILE A 145 0.36 -10.46 9.48
N GLY A 146 1.39 -11.30 9.40
CA GLY A 146 1.27 -12.61 8.79
C GLY A 146 0.54 -13.61 9.69
N PRO A 147 -0.02 -14.68 9.12
CA PRO A 147 -0.75 -15.70 9.87
C PRO A 147 0.12 -16.46 10.88
N GLU A 148 1.44 -16.47 10.67
CA GLU A 148 2.42 -17.08 11.58
C GLU A 148 3.13 -16.06 12.48
N GLY A 149 2.67 -14.80 12.44
CA GLY A 149 3.22 -13.70 13.24
C GLY A 149 4.41 -13.00 12.58
N GLU A 150 4.55 -13.09 11.27
CA GLU A 150 5.61 -12.40 10.53
C GLU A 150 5.43 -10.88 10.59
N ASN A 151 6.52 -10.18 10.84
CA ASN A 151 6.55 -8.71 10.80
C ASN A 151 6.52 -8.15 9.37
N LEU A 152 7.04 -8.92 8.41
CA LEU A 152 7.10 -8.58 7.00
C LEU A 152 6.46 -9.72 6.21
N LEU A 153 5.34 -9.44 5.54
CA LEU A 153 4.62 -10.44 4.78
C LEU A 153 4.96 -10.32 3.30
N SER A 154 5.74 -11.29 2.79
CA SER A 154 6.09 -11.40 1.38
C SER A 154 5.34 -12.57 0.76
N LEU A 155 4.45 -12.28 -0.17
CA LEU A 155 3.70 -13.28 -0.93
C LEU A 155 4.31 -13.39 -2.33
N SER A 156 4.90 -14.54 -2.64
CA SER A 156 5.29 -14.87 -4.01
C SER A 156 4.04 -15.27 -4.82
N PRO A 157 3.98 -14.96 -6.12
CA PRO A 157 2.90 -15.47 -6.95
C PRO A 157 2.83 -16.99 -6.86
N ALA A 158 1.63 -17.54 -6.70
CA ALA A 158 1.41 -18.98 -6.67
C ALA A 158 0.32 -19.38 -7.67
N GLU A 159 0.48 -20.56 -8.27
CA GLU A 159 -0.49 -21.18 -9.16
C GLU A 159 -0.43 -22.70 -8.96
N GLY A 160 -1.55 -23.29 -8.58
CA GLY A 160 -1.58 -24.74 -8.31
C GLY A 160 -2.90 -25.20 -7.68
N PRO A 161 -2.98 -26.51 -7.33
CA PRO A 161 -4.13 -27.03 -6.60
C PRO A 161 -4.19 -26.48 -5.17
N GLU A 162 -5.39 -26.38 -4.62
CA GLU A 162 -5.57 -25.99 -3.22
C GLU A 162 -4.87 -26.97 -2.28
N THR A 163 -4.11 -26.40 -1.33
CA THR A 163 -3.49 -27.17 -0.27
C THR A 163 -4.41 -27.16 0.95
N PRO A 164 -4.90 -28.34 1.42
CA PRO A 164 -5.75 -28.42 2.60
C PRO A 164 -5.09 -27.75 3.81
N GLY A 165 -5.81 -26.84 4.47
CA GLY A 165 -5.31 -26.11 5.63
C GLY A 165 -4.46 -24.87 5.31
N SER A 166 -4.20 -24.55 4.04
CA SER A 166 -3.56 -23.29 3.66
C SER A 166 -4.47 -22.10 3.98
N VAL A 167 -3.91 -21.06 4.56
CA VAL A 167 -4.61 -19.78 4.76
C VAL A 167 -4.65 -18.93 3.47
N TRP A 168 -3.85 -19.31 2.47
CA TRP A 168 -3.77 -18.62 1.18
C TRP A 168 -4.47 -19.42 0.09
N PRO A 169 -5.18 -18.74 -0.84
CA PRO A 169 -5.69 -19.39 -2.04
C PRO A 169 -4.57 -20.09 -2.83
N ALA A 170 -4.88 -21.20 -3.47
CA ALA A 170 -3.93 -21.94 -4.32
C ALA A 170 -3.36 -21.08 -5.46
N THR A 171 -4.14 -20.10 -5.91
CA THR A 171 -3.74 -19.15 -6.94
C THR A 171 -3.84 -17.74 -6.40
N HIS A 172 -2.71 -17.05 -6.27
CA HIS A 172 -2.65 -15.66 -5.86
C HIS A 172 -1.50 -14.92 -6.54
N ASP A 173 -1.63 -13.60 -6.56
CA ASP A 173 -0.58 -12.71 -7.04
C ASP A 173 0.50 -12.48 -5.97
N GLY A 174 1.63 -11.91 -6.40
CA GLY A 174 2.70 -11.51 -5.49
C GLY A 174 2.42 -10.14 -4.88
N PHE A 175 2.62 -10.05 -3.56
CA PHE A 175 2.50 -8.82 -2.79
C PHE A 175 3.52 -8.78 -1.67
N PHE A 176 3.82 -7.58 -1.23
CA PHE A 176 4.53 -7.35 0.01
C PHE A 176 3.74 -6.39 0.90
N TYR A 177 3.70 -6.70 2.19
CA TYR A 177 3.04 -5.89 3.22
C TYR A 177 3.94 -5.71 4.44
N ALA A 178 3.87 -4.52 5.04
CA ALA A 178 4.47 -4.24 6.34
C ALA A 178 3.56 -3.30 7.14
N LEU A 179 3.28 -3.62 8.39
CA LEU A 179 2.53 -2.78 9.31
C LEU A 179 3.50 -2.14 10.31
N LEU A 180 3.53 -0.81 10.35
CA LEU A 180 4.34 -0.05 11.27
C LEU A 180 3.45 0.74 12.22
N GLU A 181 3.82 0.77 13.49
CA GLU A 181 3.19 1.61 14.53
C GLU A 181 4.18 2.67 14.98
N LYS A 182 3.71 3.90 15.12
CA LYS A 182 4.49 5.03 15.63
C LYS A 182 4.38 5.06 17.16
N ILE A 183 5.50 4.88 17.86
CA ILE A 183 5.60 4.86 19.32
C ILE A 183 6.12 6.18 19.88
#